data_cbbd7980d8364e3f75827b14d4696e58
#
_entry.id   cbbd7980d8364e3f75827b14d4696e58
#
_cell.length_a   1.000
_cell.length_b   1.000
_cell.length_c   1.000
_cell.angle_alpha   90.00
_cell.angle_beta   90.00
_cell.angle_gamma   90.00
#
_symmetry.space_group_name_H-M   'P 1'
#
loop_
_entity.id
_entity.type
_entity.pdbx_description
1 polymer ?
#
loop_
_entity_poly.entity_id
_entity_poly.type
_entity_poly.pdbx_seq_one_letter_code
_entity_poly.pdbx_strand_id
1 'polypeptide(L)'
;AIELCRVGSEMCIRDRSSTLGPPFASACRYILGTTGRVVVTGMGKSGHIAGKIAATLASTGTPAFFVHPGEASHGDMGMITASDCVIALSHSGNTHEILTLLPLIKRLGIPLISMTGSDTSELAQAADVHLLASVETEACPLNLAPTSSTTAALVMGDALAIAMLEARGFTAEEFAFSHPGGALGKRL
;
A
#
# COMPACT_ATOMS: atom_id res chain seq x y z
N ALA A 1 10.93 -9.56 24.23
CA ALA A 1 9.86 -8.95 23.39
C ALA A 1 10.39 -7.74 22.59
N ILE A 2 11.02 -6.76 23.25
CA ILE A 2 11.57 -5.56 22.56
C ILE A 2 12.68 -5.96 21.58
N GLU A 3 13.53 -6.90 21.93
CA GLU A 3 14.62 -7.37 21.08
C GLU A 3 14.10 -8.15 19.86
N LEU A 4 13.06 -8.96 20.03
CA LEU A 4 12.34 -9.62 18.92
C LEU A 4 11.70 -8.62 17.94
N CYS A 5 11.05 -7.58 18.46
CA CYS A 5 10.49 -6.52 17.61
C CYS A 5 11.57 -5.75 16.85
N ARG A 6 12.72 -5.49 17.48
CA ARG A 6 13.85 -4.81 16.84
C ARG A 6 14.46 -5.64 15.72
N VAL A 7 14.73 -6.93 15.98
CA VAL A 7 15.23 -7.87 14.96
C VAL A 7 14.23 -7.99 13.80
N GLY A 8 12.94 -8.13 14.10
CA GLY A 8 11.90 -8.20 13.08
C GLY A 8 11.87 -6.95 12.20
N SER A 9 11.92 -5.74 12.77
CA SER A 9 11.88 -4.50 11.99
C SER A 9 13.15 -4.27 11.17
N GLU A 10 14.35 -4.51 11.74
CA GLU A 10 15.61 -4.38 10.99
C GLU A 10 15.68 -5.37 9.83
N MET A 11 15.28 -6.62 10.03
CA MET A 11 15.22 -7.66 9.01
C MET A 11 14.22 -7.28 7.91
N CYS A 12 13.01 -6.84 8.27
CA CYS A 12 11.99 -6.41 7.31
C CYS A 12 12.45 -5.24 6.45
N ILE A 13 13.21 -4.28 6.99
CA ILE A 13 13.70 -3.11 6.24
C ILE A 13 14.84 -3.51 5.31
N ARG A 14 15.83 -4.27 5.79
CA ARG A 14 16.99 -4.70 4.98
C ARG A 14 16.58 -5.60 3.82
N ASP A 15 15.72 -6.57 4.09
CA ASP A 15 15.26 -7.50 3.06
C ASP A 15 14.46 -6.79 1.97
N ARG A 16 13.71 -5.73 2.34
CA ARG A 16 12.97 -4.92 1.35
C ARG A 16 13.90 -4.19 0.38
N SER A 17 15.04 -3.70 0.81
CA SER A 17 15.99 -3.02 -0.08
C SER A 17 16.50 -3.91 -1.21
N SER A 18 16.63 -5.21 -0.95
CA SER A 18 17.04 -6.20 -1.96
C SER A 18 15.88 -6.66 -2.88
N THR A 19 14.62 -6.46 -2.47
CA THR A 19 13.42 -6.86 -3.23
C THR A 19 12.83 -5.73 -4.07
N LEU A 20 13.34 -4.49 -3.96
CA LEU A 20 12.99 -3.39 -4.85
C LEU A 20 13.58 -3.64 -6.24
N GLY A 21 12.82 -4.30 -7.09
CA GLY A 21 13.21 -4.72 -8.43
C GLY A 21 12.23 -4.26 -9.51
N PRO A 22 12.21 -4.93 -10.66
CA PRO A 22 11.33 -4.58 -11.77
C PRO A 22 9.83 -4.45 -11.40
N PRO A 23 9.26 -5.28 -10.51
CA PRO A 23 7.86 -5.10 -10.07
C PRO A 23 7.62 -3.78 -9.38
N PHE A 24 8.54 -3.35 -8.48
CA PHE A 24 8.43 -2.06 -7.81
C PHE A 24 8.46 -0.89 -8.82
N ALA A 25 9.40 -0.92 -9.76
CA ALA A 25 9.47 0.09 -10.82
C ALA A 25 8.20 0.09 -11.71
N SER A 26 7.58 -1.08 -11.94
CA SER A 26 6.32 -1.18 -12.65
C SER A 26 5.16 -0.58 -11.86
N ALA A 27 5.07 -0.85 -10.55
CA ALA A 27 4.09 -0.22 -9.67
C ALA A 27 4.21 1.31 -9.71
N CYS A 28 5.43 1.83 -9.62
CA CYS A 28 5.69 3.27 -9.74
C CYS A 28 5.18 3.84 -11.08
N ARG A 29 5.44 3.14 -12.20
CA ARG A 29 4.95 3.59 -13.53
C ARG A 29 3.42 3.62 -13.60
N TYR A 30 2.72 2.63 -13.08
CA TYR A 30 1.26 2.63 -13.03
C TYR A 30 0.72 3.80 -12.21
N ILE A 31 1.29 4.05 -11.02
CA ILE A 31 0.87 5.16 -10.17
C ILE A 31 1.14 6.52 -10.85
N LEU A 32 2.30 6.69 -11.48
CA LEU A 32 2.64 7.93 -12.20
C LEU A 32 1.77 8.16 -13.43
N GLY A 33 1.40 7.09 -14.14
CA GLY A 33 0.52 7.15 -15.32
C GLY A 33 -0.95 7.34 -14.99
N THR A 34 -1.34 7.22 -13.72
CA THR A 34 -2.73 7.39 -13.27
C THR A 34 -3.13 8.86 -13.31
N THR A 35 -4.23 9.17 -14.00
CA THR A 35 -4.79 10.53 -14.09
C THR A 35 -5.81 10.83 -12.99
N GLY A 36 -6.32 9.82 -12.33
CA GLY A 36 -7.20 9.89 -11.17
C GLY A 36 -6.43 9.81 -9.85
N ARG A 37 -6.91 8.96 -8.95
CA ARG A 37 -6.38 8.80 -7.60
C ARG A 37 -5.86 7.37 -7.38
N VAL A 38 -4.99 7.21 -6.40
CA VAL A 38 -4.60 5.90 -5.90
C VAL A 38 -5.58 5.47 -4.81
N VAL A 39 -6.30 4.39 -5.07
CA VAL A 39 -7.23 3.78 -4.11
C VAL A 39 -6.50 2.69 -3.37
N VAL A 40 -6.36 2.81 -2.06
CA VAL A 40 -5.68 1.80 -1.26
C VAL A 40 -6.73 1.02 -0.46
N THR A 41 -6.69 -0.30 -0.50
CA THR A 41 -7.66 -1.16 0.19
C THR A 41 -6.98 -2.29 0.96
N GLY A 42 -7.63 -2.77 2.01
CA GLY A 42 -7.14 -3.85 2.85
C GLY A 42 -8.10 -4.13 4.00
N MET A 43 -8.06 -5.35 4.54
CA MET A 43 -8.93 -5.78 5.64
C MET A 43 -8.17 -5.87 6.97
N GLY A 44 -8.81 -5.55 8.07
CA GLY A 44 -8.25 -5.68 9.42
C GLY A 44 -6.94 -4.89 9.61
N LYS A 45 -5.88 -5.57 10.05
CA LYS A 45 -4.56 -4.92 10.25
C LYS A 45 -3.98 -4.38 8.93
N SER A 46 -4.17 -5.12 7.83
CA SER A 46 -3.78 -4.64 6.50
C SER A 46 -4.56 -3.38 6.08
N GLY A 47 -5.82 -3.26 6.52
CA GLY A 47 -6.64 -2.06 6.30
C GLY A 47 -6.09 -0.82 7.02
N HIS A 48 -5.62 -0.96 8.26
CA HIS A 48 -4.98 0.15 8.98
C HIS A 48 -3.67 0.59 8.28
N ILE A 49 -2.88 -0.37 7.78
CA ILE A 49 -1.68 -0.07 7.00
C ILE A 49 -2.06 0.59 5.66
N ALA A 50 -3.08 0.10 4.98
CA ALA A 50 -3.60 0.67 3.73
C ALA A 50 -4.05 2.13 3.92
N GLY A 51 -4.77 2.42 5.00
CA GLY A 51 -5.16 3.78 5.37
C GLY A 51 -3.95 4.70 5.58
N LYS A 52 -2.90 4.20 6.27
CA LYS A 52 -1.66 4.97 6.46
C LYS A 52 -0.95 5.22 5.13
N ILE A 53 -0.85 4.22 4.26
CA ILE A 53 -0.22 4.37 2.93
C ILE A 53 -0.98 5.41 2.10
N ALA A 54 -2.31 5.35 2.07
CA ALA A 54 -3.13 6.35 1.38
C ALA A 54 -2.89 7.77 1.91
N ALA A 55 -2.84 7.93 3.23
CA ALA A 55 -2.57 9.23 3.85
C ALA A 55 -1.15 9.74 3.51
N THR A 56 -0.15 8.87 3.49
CA THR A 56 1.23 9.24 3.14
C THR A 56 1.31 9.66 1.67
N LEU A 57 0.74 8.89 0.74
CA LEU A 57 0.68 9.25 -0.68
C LEU A 57 0.02 10.62 -0.88
N ALA A 58 -1.13 10.85 -0.25
CA ALA A 58 -1.87 12.10 -0.35
C ALA A 58 -1.05 13.29 0.19
N SER A 59 -0.36 13.11 1.33
CA SER A 59 0.44 14.17 1.94
C SER A 59 1.78 14.43 1.24
N THR A 60 2.17 13.56 0.33
CA THR A 60 3.41 13.66 -0.47
C THR A 60 3.14 13.89 -1.97
N GLY A 61 1.99 14.46 -2.32
CA GLY A 61 1.69 14.93 -3.68
C GLY A 61 1.10 13.90 -4.62
N THR A 62 0.74 12.70 -4.14
CA THR A 62 0.00 11.70 -4.93
C THR A 62 -1.42 11.58 -4.39
N PRO A 63 -2.45 12.07 -5.10
CA PRO A 63 -3.83 11.97 -4.63
C PRO A 63 -4.22 10.52 -4.35
N ALA A 64 -4.59 10.22 -3.10
CA ALA A 64 -4.92 8.87 -2.68
C ALA A 64 -5.98 8.86 -1.57
N PHE A 65 -6.72 7.78 -1.44
CA PHE A 65 -7.66 7.55 -0.36
C PHE A 65 -7.80 6.05 -0.07
N PHE A 66 -8.26 5.75 1.13
CA PHE A 66 -8.54 4.39 1.58
C PHE A 66 -10.00 4.03 1.34
N VAL A 67 -10.26 2.82 0.84
CA VAL A 67 -11.59 2.22 0.76
C VAL A 67 -11.59 0.90 1.52
N HIS A 68 -12.50 0.76 2.48
CA HIS A 68 -12.66 -0.49 3.20
C HIS A 68 -13.35 -1.53 2.30
N PRO A 69 -12.79 -2.76 2.13
CA PRO A 69 -13.32 -3.71 1.15
C PRO A 69 -14.75 -4.18 1.49
N GLY A 70 -15.10 -4.26 2.77
CA GLY A 70 -16.48 -4.53 3.20
C GLY A 70 -17.45 -3.44 2.75
N GLU A 71 -17.12 -2.17 2.93
CA GLU A 71 -17.97 -1.04 2.50
C GLU A 71 -18.01 -0.94 0.96
N ALA A 72 -16.89 -1.25 0.30
CA ALA A 72 -16.83 -1.29 -1.16
C ALA A 72 -17.90 -2.25 -1.75
N SER A 73 -18.08 -3.42 -1.15
CA SER A 73 -19.11 -4.39 -1.58
C SER A 73 -20.55 -3.91 -1.33
N HIS A 74 -20.73 -2.88 -0.51
CA HIS A 74 -22.02 -2.29 -0.15
C HIS A 74 -22.29 -0.90 -0.77
N GLY A 75 -21.45 -0.47 -1.72
CA GLY A 75 -21.70 0.75 -2.49
C GLY A 75 -20.49 1.66 -2.68
N ASP A 76 -19.48 1.63 -1.79
CA ASP A 76 -18.31 2.50 -1.88
C ASP A 76 -17.41 2.21 -3.10
N MET A 77 -17.65 1.10 -3.83
CA MET A 77 -17.10 0.92 -5.19
C MET A 77 -17.42 2.08 -6.12
N GLY A 78 -18.53 2.79 -5.90
CA GLY A 78 -18.88 4.02 -6.64
C GLY A 78 -17.88 5.17 -6.47
N MET A 79 -17.00 5.11 -5.48
CA MET A 79 -15.91 6.07 -5.29
C MET A 79 -14.74 5.86 -6.25
N ILE A 80 -14.65 4.66 -6.86
CA ILE A 80 -13.55 4.25 -7.74
C ILE A 80 -13.97 4.48 -9.18
N THR A 81 -13.13 5.16 -9.94
CA THR A 81 -13.38 5.55 -11.33
C THR A 81 -12.41 4.87 -12.30
N ALA A 82 -12.72 4.91 -13.60
CA ALA A 82 -11.86 4.37 -14.65
C ALA A 82 -10.51 5.10 -14.79
N SER A 83 -10.32 6.22 -14.09
CA SER A 83 -9.06 6.98 -14.09
C SER A 83 -8.14 6.63 -12.93
N ASP A 84 -8.58 5.79 -11.99
CA ASP A 84 -7.88 5.47 -10.76
C ASP A 84 -6.92 4.28 -10.94
N CYS A 85 -6.09 4.04 -9.92
CA CYS A 85 -5.25 2.86 -9.75
C CYS A 85 -5.50 2.27 -8.37
N VAL A 86 -5.57 0.95 -8.25
CA VAL A 86 -5.84 0.27 -6.96
C VAL A 86 -4.56 -0.36 -6.41
N ILE A 87 -4.30 -0.15 -5.12
CA ILE A 87 -3.31 -0.91 -4.34
C ILE A 87 -4.08 -1.74 -3.31
N ALA A 88 -4.02 -3.06 -3.43
CA ALA A 88 -4.72 -3.98 -2.52
C ALA A 88 -3.72 -4.72 -1.62
N LEU A 89 -3.93 -4.61 -0.30
CA LEU A 89 -3.09 -5.22 0.74
C LEU A 89 -3.79 -6.43 1.37
N SER A 90 -3.16 -7.59 1.31
CA SER A 90 -3.58 -8.79 2.04
C SER A 90 -2.39 -9.70 2.28
N HIS A 91 -2.01 -9.94 3.53
CA HIS A 91 -0.86 -10.81 3.82
C HIS A 91 -1.06 -12.23 3.24
N SER A 92 -2.22 -12.85 3.43
CA SER A 92 -2.54 -14.15 2.82
C SER A 92 -2.73 -14.08 1.30
N GLY A 93 -3.14 -12.91 0.79
CA GLY A 93 -3.55 -12.71 -0.59
C GLY A 93 -4.85 -13.42 -1.00
N ASN A 94 -5.56 -14.00 -0.01
CA ASN A 94 -6.80 -14.78 -0.22
C ASN A 94 -7.96 -14.27 0.65
N THR A 95 -7.91 -13.01 1.08
CA THR A 95 -8.97 -12.38 1.88
C THR A 95 -10.22 -12.23 1.02
N HIS A 96 -11.30 -12.89 1.40
CA HIS A 96 -12.54 -12.99 0.62
C HIS A 96 -13.10 -11.62 0.22
N GLU A 97 -13.16 -10.67 1.15
CA GLU A 97 -13.68 -9.32 0.92
C GLU A 97 -12.89 -8.55 -0.15
N ILE A 98 -11.59 -8.80 -0.25
CA ILE A 98 -10.76 -8.21 -1.30
C ILE A 98 -10.97 -8.92 -2.64
N LEU A 99 -11.04 -10.26 -2.62
CA LEU A 99 -11.24 -11.05 -3.82
C LEU A 99 -12.59 -10.75 -4.50
N THR A 100 -13.64 -10.44 -3.73
CA THR A 100 -14.94 -10.03 -4.28
C THR A 100 -14.89 -8.72 -5.08
N LEU A 101 -13.88 -7.88 -4.86
CA LEU A 101 -13.71 -6.63 -5.61
C LEU A 101 -13.00 -6.84 -6.96
N LEU A 102 -12.27 -7.93 -7.14
CA LEU A 102 -11.45 -8.16 -8.34
C LEU A 102 -12.25 -8.12 -9.65
N PRO A 103 -13.43 -8.76 -9.77
CA PRO A 103 -14.23 -8.67 -10.99
C PRO A 103 -14.65 -7.23 -11.33
N LEU A 104 -14.92 -6.41 -10.31
CA LEU A 104 -15.33 -5.01 -10.48
C LEU A 104 -14.13 -4.16 -10.92
N ILE A 105 -12.95 -4.32 -10.32
CA ILE A 105 -11.70 -3.66 -10.70
C ILE A 105 -11.34 -4.01 -12.15
N LYS A 106 -11.41 -5.29 -12.51
CA LYS A 106 -11.18 -5.75 -13.88
C LYS A 106 -12.18 -5.16 -14.88
N ARG A 107 -13.44 -5.05 -14.49
CA ARG A 107 -14.48 -4.45 -15.34
C ARG A 107 -14.24 -2.96 -15.58
N LEU A 108 -13.69 -2.23 -14.60
CA LEU A 108 -13.29 -0.83 -14.75
C LEU A 108 -12.05 -0.67 -15.64
N GLY A 109 -11.28 -1.74 -15.87
CA GLY A 109 -10.07 -1.71 -16.68
C GLY A 109 -8.92 -0.90 -16.06
N ILE A 110 -8.93 -0.74 -14.74
CA ILE A 110 -7.94 0.05 -14.01
C ILE A 110 -6.79 -0.82 -13.49
N PRO A 111 -5.57 -0.27 -13.36
CA PRO A 111 -4.43 -1.00 -12.85
C PRO A 111 -4.65 -1.47 -11.40
N LEU A 112 -4.31 -2.74 -11.16
CA LEU A 112 -4.31 -3.35 -9.83
C LEU A 112 -2.88 -3.71 -9.42
N ILE A 113 -2.40 -3.11 -8.35
CA ILE A 113 -1.15 -3.44 -7.68
C ILE A 113 -1.50 -4.24 -6.43
N SER A 114 -1.00 -5.46 -6.30
CA SER A 114 -1.17 -6.25 -5.08
C SER A 114 0.05 -6.18 -4.18
N MET A 115 -0.17 -6.23 -2.86
CA MET A 115 0.89 -6.35 -1.86
C MET A 115 0.52 -7.50 -0.93
N THR A 116 1.21 -8.65 -1.08
CA THR A 116 0.90 -9.87 -0.32
C THR A 116 2.16 -10.57 0.20
N GLY A 117 1.98 -11.52 1.10
CA GLY A 117 3.05 -12.40 1.59
C GLY A 117 3.33 -13.61 0.71
N SER A 118 2.53 -13.82 -0.38
CA SER A 118 2.66 -14.98 -1.27
C SER A 118 2.41 -14.60 -2.72
N ASP A 119 3.35 -14.91 -3.59
CA ASP A 119 3.28 -14.70 -5.03
C ASP A 119 2.32 -15.66 -5.75
N THR A 120 1.93 -16.76 -5.09
CA THR A 120 0.99 -17.77 -5.60
C THR A 120 -0.46 -17.53 -5.16
N SER A 121 -0.72 -16.48 -4.36
CA SER A 121 -2.07 -16.16 -3.88
C SER A 121 -2.98 -15.63 -5.01
N GLU A 122 -4.30 -15.78 -4.84
CA GLU A 122 -5.28 -15.33 -5.84
C GLU A 122 -5.15 -13.84 -6.15
N LEU A 123 -4.94 -12.99 -5.13
CA LEU A 123 -4.75 -11.57 -5.31
C LEU A 123 -3.45 -11.26 -6.09
N ALA A 124 -2.36 -11.99 -5.80
CA ALA A 124 -1.09 -11.81 -6.51
C ALA A 124 -1.23 -12.17 -7.99
N GLN A 125 -1.90 -13.28 -8.29
CA GLN A 125 -2.12 -13.76 -9.65
C GLN A 125 -3.11 -12.90 -10.47
N ALA A 126 -4.02 -12.22 -9.78
CA ALA A 126 -5.01 -11.36 -10.43
C ALA A 126 -4.50 -9.95 -10.74
N ALA A 127 -3.41 -9.52 -10.12
CA ALA A 127 -2.88 -8.17 -10.21
C ALA A 127 -2.03 -7.95 -11.48
N ASP A 128 -2.00 -6.72 -11.98
CA ASP A 128 -1.10 -6.30 -13.05
C ASP A 128 0.35 -6.22 -12.57
N VAL A 129 0.53 -5.90 -11.29
CA VAL A 129 1.83 -5.90 -10.61
C VAL A 129 1.67 -6.47 -9.21
N HIS A 130 2.56 -7.38 -8.84
CA HIS A 130 2.62 -7.93 -7.50
C HIS A 130 3.89 -7.46 -6.77
N LEU A 131 3.71 -6.92 -5.56
CA LEU A 131 4.77 -6.57 -4.63
C LEU A 131 4.80 -7.59 -3.49
N LEU A 132 5.83 -8.42 -3.46
CA LEU A 132 5.98 -9.43 -2.42
C LEU A 132 6.43 -8.79 -1.10
N ALA A 133 5.57 -8.88 -0.09
CA ALA A 133 5.82 -8.41 1.29
C ALA A 133 5.83 -9.58 2.27
N SER A 134 6.50 -10.69 1.88
CA SER A 134 6.64 -11.87 2.71
C SER A 134 7.53 -11.60 3.93
N VAL A 135 7.29 -12.33 4.99
CA VAL A 135 8.14 -12.41 6.19
C VAL A 135 8.24 -13.88 6.61
N GLU A 136 9.38 -14.27 7.18
CA GLU A 136 9.56 -15.64 7.65
C GLU A 136 8.70 -15.95 8.87
N THR A 137 8.65 -15.00 9.82
CA THR A 137 7.90 -15.13 11.07
C THR A 137 7.35 -13.78 11.53
N GLU A 138 6.26 -13.84 12.28
CA GLU A 138 5.79 -12.68 13.03
C GLU A 138 6.62 -12.47 14.30
N ALA A 139 6.81 -11.22 14.72
CA ALA A 139 7.51 -10.88 15.97
C ALA A 139 6.69 -11.24 17.24
N CYS A 140 5.53 -11.84 17.07
CA CYS A 140 4.68 -12.36 18.11
C CYS A 140 5.21 -13.72 18.58
N PRO A 141 5.35 -13.98 19.90
CA PRO A 141 5.81 -15.28 20.41
C PRO A 141 4.96 -16.49 19.97
N LEU A 142 3.68 -16.25 19.64
CA LEU A 142 2.77 -17.25 19.10
C LEU A 142 2.78 -17.33 17.57
N ASN A 143 3.54 -16.48 16.91
CA ASN A 143 3.54 -16.33 15.44
C ASN A 143 2.15 -16.07 14.83
N LEU A 144 1.25 -15.43 15.56
CA LEU A 144 -0.15 -15.21 15.15
C LEU A 144 -0.50 -13.74 14.91
N ALA A 145 -0.01 -12.83 15.78
CA ALA A 145 -0.35 -11.42 15.66
C ALA A 145 0.45 -10.77 14.52
N PRO A 146 -0.22 -10.14 13.54
CA PRO A 146 0.46 -9.44 12.45
C PRO A 146 1.33 -8.29 12.99
N THR A 147 2.62 -8.41 12.85
CA THR A 147 3.65 -7.50 13.34
C THR A 147 4.73 -7.28 12.27
N SER A 148 5.58 -8.27 12.02
CA SER A 148 6.59 -8.22 10.95
C SER A 148 5.93 -8.03 9.58
N SER A 149 4.86 -8.75 9.28
CA SER A 149 4.12 -8.64 8.02
C SER A 149 3.54 -7.26 7.80
N THR A 150 2.94 -6.65 8.83
CA THR A 150 2.40 -5.29 8.73
C THR A 150 3.51 -4.25 8.59
N THR A 151 4.65 -4.44 9.26
CA THR A 151 5.83 -3.58 9.12
C THR A 151 6.40 -3.66 7.70
N ALA A 152 6.53 -4.85 7.14
CA ALA A 152 7.00 -5.04 5.77
C ALA A 152 6.10 -4.35 4.75
N ALA A 153 4.78 -4.50 4.88
CA ALA A 153 3.81 -3.83 4.02
C ALA A 153 3.87 -2.30 4.17
N LEU A 154 4.02 -1.81 5.40
CA LEU A 154 4.15 -0.37 5.68
C LEU A 154 5.41 0.22 5.01
N VAL A 155 6.57 -0.42 5.19
CA VAL A 155 7.83 0.03 4.60
C VAL A 155 7.77 0.04 3.07
N MET A 156 7.15 -0.99 2.46
CA MET A 156 6.95 -1.05 1.02
C MET A 156 6.06 0.10 0.53
N GLY A 157 4.97 0.40 1.25
CA GLY A 157 4.08 1.52 0.95
C GLY A 157 4.76 2.88 1.09
N ASP A 158 5.60 3.07 2.11
CA ASP A 158 6.37 4.30 2.30
C ASP A 158 7.43 4.46 1.19
N ALA A 159 8.08 3.37 0.78
CA ALA A 159 8.99 3.40 -0.36
C ALA A 159 8.28 3.84 -1.65
N LEU A 160 7.06 3.37 -1.92
CA LEU A 160 6.24 3.84 -3.04
C LEU A 160 5.94 5.34 -2.92
N ALA A 161 5.52 5.80 -1.75
CA ALA A 161 5.17 7.21 -1.55
C ALA A 161 6.37 8.14 -1.76
N ILE A 162 7.54 7.77 -1.26
CA ILE A 162 8.79 8.54 -1.45
C ILE A 162 9.25 8.51 -2.91
N ALA A 163 9.16 7.35 -3.58
CA ALA A 163 9.48 7.27 -5.01
C ALA A 163 8.54 8.16 -5.85
N MET A 164 7.25 8.26 -5.47
CA MET A 164 6.29 9.15 -6.14
C MET A 164 6.59 10.62 -5.85
N LEU A 165 6.91 10.97 -4.62
CA LEU A 165 7.32 12.32 -4.23
C LEU A 165 8.49 12.81 -5.07
N GLU A 166 9.54 11.98 -5.18
CA GLU A 166 10.75 12.30 -5.95
C GLU A 166 10.42 12.40 -7.46
N ALA A 167 9.71 11.43 -8.01
CA ALA A 167 9.38 11.39 -9.43
C ALA A 167 8.46 12.55 -9.87
N ARG A 168 7.63 13.08 -8.96
CA ARG A 168 6.76 14.25 -9.20
C ARG A 168 7.46 15.57 -8.95
N GLY A 169 8.66 15.57 -8.35
CA GLY A 169 9.36 16.78 -7.94
C GLY A 169 8.62 17.56 -6.86
N PHE A 170 7.90 16.87 -5.95
CA PHE A 170 7.11 17.49 -4.89
C PHE A 170 8.02 18.27 -3.92
N THR A 171 7.69 19.54 -3.68
CA THR A 171 8.53 20.48 -2.97
C THR A 171 8.20 20.62 -1.48
N ALA A 172 9.12 21.25 -0.73
CA ALA A 172 8.90 21.57 0.68
C ALA A 172 7.72 22.55 0.86
N GLU A 173 7.54 23.49 -0.07
CA GLU A 173 6.44 24.45 -0.07
C GLU A 173 5.09 23.75 -0.26
N GLU A 174 5.02 22.79 -1.17
CA GLU A 174 3.82 21.98 -1.39
C GLU A 174 3.50 21.12 -0.17
N PHE A 175 4.56 20.60 0.50
CA PHE A 175 4.40 19.89 1.77
C PHE A 175 3.84 20.79 2.85
N ALA A 176 4.36 22.01 3.01
CA ALA A 176 3.86 23.00 3.96
C ALA A 176 2.40 23.36 3.71
N PHE A 177 2.03 23.56 2.43
CA PHE A 177 0.65 23.82 2.02
C PHE A 177 -0.31 22.68 2.44
N SER A 178 0.15 21.43 2.32
CA SER A 178 -0.62 20.25 2.72
C SER A 178 -0.73 20.05 4.23
N HIS A 179 0.08 20.78 5.04
CA HIS A 179 0.16 20.64 6.49
C HIS A 179 -0.01 21.97 7.26
N PRO A 180 -1.07 22.76 7.02
CA PRO A 180 -1.18 24.14 7.52
C PRO A 180 -1.23 24.24 9.05
N GLY A 181 -1.67 23.20 9.76
CA GLY A 181 -1.79 23.15 11.22
C GLY A 181 -0.65 22.44 11.95
N GLY A 182 0.25 21.80 11.23
CA GLY A 182 1.30 20.96 11.80
C GLY A 182 2.57 21.74 12.17
N ALA A 183 3.32 21.24 13.17
CA ALA A 183 4.63 21.79 13.53
C ALA A 183 5.63 21.71 12.36
N LEU A 184 5.47 20.74 11.47
CA LEU A 184 6.29 20.59 10.25
C LEU A 184 5.96 21.68 9.22
N GLY A 185 4.67 21.94 8.95
CA GLY A 185 4.27 23.00 8.02
C GLY A 185 4.60 24.43 8.49
N LYS A 186 4.82 24.62 9.79
CA LYS A 186 5.25 25.91 10.37
C LYS A 186 6.76 26.12 10.34
N ARG A 187 7.55 25.12 10.00
CA ARG A 187 9.01 25.18 9.92
C ARG A 187 9.51 25.47 8.51
N LEU A 188 8.66 25.33 7.53
CA LEU A 188 8.88 25.57 6.11
C LEU A 188 8.22 26.87 5.67
#